data_d51e0e1dc36e824baf08a6c741d58cd4
#
_entry.id   d51e0e1dc36e824baf08a6c741d58cd4
#
_cell.length_a   1.000
_cell.length_b   1.000
_cell.length_c   1.000
_cell.angle_alpha   90.00
_cell.angle_beta   90.00
_cell.angle_gamma   90.00
#
_symmetry.space_group_name_H-M   'P 1'
#
loop_
_entity.id
_entity.type
_entity.pdbx_description
1 polymer ?
#
loop_
_entity_poly.entity_id
_entity_poly.type
_entity_poly.pdbx_seq_one_letter_code
_entity_poly.pdbx_strand_id
1 'polypeptide(L)' 'MNKERIGENAGIVWRVLHNNKYSWEELVKATELNPLELAAAIGWLAREDKIRFSPEWGIMYFEVYNECYY' A
#
# COMPACT_ATOMS: atom_id res chain seq x y z
N MET A 1 -3.74 -9.07 -15.23
CA MET A 1 -2.80 -8.67 -14.17
C MET A 1 -1.67 -9.68 -14.09
N ASN A 2 -0.44 -9.20 -14.03
CA ASN A 2 0.72 -10.07 -13.96
C ASN A 2 1.71 -9.52 -12.92
N LYS A 3 2.80 -10.23 -12.72
CA LYS A 3 3.77 -9.83 -11.68
C LYS A 3 4.35 -8.46 -11.92
N GLU A 4 4.65 -8.12 -13.17
CA GLU A 4 5.20 -6.82 -13.48
C GLU A 4 4.21 -5.71 -13.14
N ARG A 5 2.96 -5.94 -13.47
CA ARG A 5 1.89 -4.98 -13.16
C ARG A 5 1.72 -4.84 -11.66
N ILE A 6 1.77 -5.96 -10.94
CA ILE A 6 1.65 -5.94 -9.49
C ILE A 6 2.80 -5.13 -8.89
N GLY A 7 4.02 -5.34 -9.37
CA GLY A 7 5.18 -4.59 -8.90
C GLY A 7 5.07 -3.11 -9.18
N GLU A 8 4.59 -2.75 -10.36
CA GLU A 8 4.38 -1.35 -10.71
C GLU A 8 3.34 -0.70 -9.80
N ASN A 9 2.24 -1.43 -9.57
CA ASN A 9 1.18 -0.93 -8.70
C ASN A 9 1.66 -0.82 -7.26
N ALA A 10 2.52 -1.74 -6.83
CA ALA A 10 3.12 -1.66 -5.50
C ALA A 10 3.94 -0.38 -5.36
N GLY A 11 4.65 0.00 -6.41
CA GLY A 11 5.38 1.26 -6.42
C GLY A 11 4.47 2.47 -6.27
N ILE A 12 3.31 2.44 -6.93
CA ILE A 12 2.33 3.51 -6.80
C ILE A 12 1.84 3.60 -5.35
N VAL A 13 1.47 2.46 -4.77
CA VAL A 13 1.00 2.41 -3.39
C VAL A 13 2.06 2.92 -2.44
N TRP A 14 3.30 2.48 -2.64
CA TRP A 14 4.41 2.88 -1.79
C TRP A 14 4.59 4.40 -1.81
N ARG A 15 4.55 5.00 -3.00
CA ARG A 15 4.71 6.45 -3.12
C ARG A 15 3.57 7.20 -2.46
N VAL A 16 2.35 6.70 -2.62
CA VAL A 16 1.18 7.34 -2.02
C VAL A 16 1.22 7.26 -0.50
N LEU A 17 1.73 6.15 0.03
CA LEU A 17 1.83 5.97 1.49
C LEU A 17 3.07 6.60 2.10
N HIS A 18 3.98 7.10 1.29
CA HIS A 18 5.19 7.71 1.84
C HIS A 18 4.84 8.94 2.66
N ASN A 19 5.16 8.91 3.94
CA ASN A 19 4.82 9.95 4.91
C ASN A 19 3.31 10.11 5.16
N ASN A 20 2.53 9.11 4.79
CA ASN A 20 1.08 9.15 4.98
C ASN A 20 0.60 7.85 5.61
N LYS A 21 -0.57 7.93 6.23
CA LYS A 21 -1.23 6.77 6.78
C LYS A 21 -2.67 6.82 6.27
N TYR A 22 -3.04 5.86 5.45
CA TYR A 22 -4.34 5.85 4.78
C TYR A 22 -5.12 4.59 5.12
N SER A 23 -6.43 4.75 5.20
CA SER A 23 -7.33 3.60 5.24
C SER A 23 -7.45 3.00 3.84
N TRP A 24 -8.10 1.83 3.77
CA TRP A 24 -8.35 1.20 2.48
C TRP A 24 -9.08 2.12 1.51
N GLU A 25 -10.15 2.75 2.00
CA GLU A 25 -10.95 3.63 1.13
C GLU A 25 -10.14 4.82 0.64
N GLU A 26 -9.31 5.35 1.52
CA GLU A 26 -8.44 6.46 1.13
C GLU A 26 -7.42 6.01 0.08
N LEU A 27 -6.89 4.79 0.23
CA LEU A 27 -5.95 4.26 -0.74
C LEU A 27 -6.61 4.03 -2.10
N VAL A 28 -7.83 3.52 -2.10
CA VAL A 28 -8.55 3.33 -3.36
C VAL A 28 -8.65 4.64 -4.12
N LYS A 29 -8.99 5.71 -3.41
CA LYS A 29 -9.11 7.03 -4.04
C LYS A 29 -7.76 7.60 -4.46
N ALA A 30 -6.78 7.47 -3.60
CA ALA A 30 -5.47 8.10 -3.85
C ALA A 30 -4.70 7.41 -4.96
N THR A 31 -4.82 6.09 -5.08
CA THR A 31 -4.09 5.34 -6.09
C THR A 31 -4.85 5.21 -7.40
N GLU A 32 -6.17 5.34 -7.35
CA GLU A 32 -7.05 5.13 -8.49
C GLU A 32 -6.95 3.71 -9.06
N LEU A 33 -6.43 2.79 -8.29
CA LEU A 33 -6.38 1.39 -8.68
C LEU A 33 -7.71 0.72 -8.35
N ASN A 34 -8.06 -0.29 -9.13
CA ASN A 34 -9.24 -1.06 -8.76
C ASN A 34 -8.91 -1.90 -7.52
N PRO A 35 -9.94 -2.35 -6.78
CA PRO A 35 -9.70 -3.05 -5.51
C PRO A 35 -8.83 -4.28 -5.62
N LEU A 36 -8.98 -5.05 -6.69
CA LEU A 36 -8.18 -6.26 -6.86
C LEU A 36 -6.70 -5.90 -7.06
N GLU A 37 -6.43 -4.93 -7.89
CA GLU A 37 -5.05 -4.51 -8.14
C GLU A 37 -4.45 -3.90 -6.89
N LEU A 38 -5.23 -3.13 -6.14
CA LEU A 38 -4.75 -2.55 -4.90
C LEU A 38 -4.42 -3.63 -3.88
N ALA A 39 -5.30 -4.62 -3.73
CA ALA A 39 -5.06 -5.71 -2.80
C ALA A 39 -3.80 -6.49 -3.16
N ALA A 40 -3.59 -6.75 -4.45
CA ALA A 40 -2.40 -7.46 -4.89
C ALA A 40 -1.14 -6.66 -4.61
N ALA A 41 -1.19 -5.35 -4.83
CA ALA A 41 -0.04 -4.48 -4.58
C ALA A 41 0.29 -4.42 -3.08
N ILE A 42 -0.73 -4.35 -2.24
CA ILE A 42 -0.53 -4.35 -0.80
C ILE A 42 0.06 -5.68 -0.34
N GLY A 43 -0.43 -6.79 -0.88
CA GLY A 43 0.13 -8.10 -0.56
C GLY A 43 1.60 -8.22 -0.96
N TRP A 44 1.94 -7.66 -2.11
CA TRP A 44 3.33 -7.63 -2.56
C TRP A 44 4.20 -6.87 -1.57
N LEU A 45 3.75 -5.68 -1.14
CA LEU A 45 4.51 -4.88 -0.19
C LEU A 45 4.60 -5.55 1.18
N ALA A 46 3.54 -6.23 1.59
CA ALA A 46 3.55 -6.95 2.86
C ALA A 46 4.57 -8.09 2.83
N ARG A 47 4.65 -8.79 1.71
CA ARG A 47 5.62 -9.87 1.54
C ARG A 47 7.04 -9.34 1.61
N GLU A 48 7.26 -8.13 1.09
CA GLU A 48 8.57 -7.49 1.08
C GLU A 48 8.87 -6.77 2.39
N ASP A 49 7.98 -6.86 3.37
CA ASP A 49 8.15 -6.20 4.67
C ASP A 49 8.25 -4.69 4.55
N LYS A 50 7.54 -4.12 3.58
CA LYS A 50 7.62 -2.69 3.34
C LYS A 50 6.39 -1.93 3.80
N ILE A 51 5.37 -2.64 4.30
CA ILE A 51 4.13 -2.02 4.71
C ILE A 51 3.77 -2.54 6.10
N ARG A 52 3.14 -1.68 6.90
CA ARG A 52 2.62 -2.10 8.17
C ARG A 52 1.14 -1.77 8.26
N PHE A 53 0.43 -2.57 9.02
CA PHE A 53 -0.99 -2.43 9.23
C PHE A 53 -1.24 -1.88 10.62
N SER A 54 -2.06 -0.85 10.71
CA SER A 54 -2.30 -0.17 11.97
C SER A 54 -3.79 -0.07 12.23
N PRO A 55 -4.37 -0.99 13.01
CA PRO A 55 -5.80 -0.90 13.33
C PRO A 55 -6.04 0.18 14.37
N GLU A 56 -6.93 1.11 14.06
CA GLU A 56 -7.27 2.20 14.97
C GLU A 56 -8.78 2.43 14.90
N TRP A 57 -9.43 2.34 16.03
CA TRP A 57 -10.88 2.60 16.14
C TRP A 57 -11.70 1.75 15.17
N GLY A 58 -11.29 0.50 14.99
CA GLY A 58 -12.01 -0.42 14.10
C GLY A 58 -11.72 -0.22 12.63
N ILE A 59 -10.82 0.67 12.28
CA ILE A 59 -10.44 0.93 10.89
C ILE A 59 -8.99 0.50 10.71
N MET A 60 -8.73 -0.24 9.63
CA MET A 60 -7.37 -0.64 9.31
C MET A 60 -6.69 0.44 8.49
N TYR A 61 -5.58 0.95 8.99
CA TYR A 61 -4.76 1.91 8.27
C TYR A 61 -3.50 1.23 7.75
N PHE A 62 -2.98 1.80 6.68
CA PHE A 62 -1.78 1.27 6.01
C PHE A 62 -0.73 2.37 5.98
N GLU A 63 0.51 2.00 6.26
CA GLU A 63 1.62 2.93 6.16
C GLU A 63 2.87 2.17 5.77
N VAL A 64 3.85 2.87 5.22
CA VAL A 64 5.11 2.23 4.87
C VAL A 64 6.12 2.51 5.95
N TYR A 65 7.10 1.62 6.07
CA TYR A 65 8.19 1.84 7.00
C TYR A 65 9.02 3.01 6.50
N ASN A 66 9.29 3.94 7.39
CA ASN A 66 10.12 5.09 7.07
C ASN A 66 11.58 4.72 7.27
N GLU A 67 12.07 3.93 6.35
CA GLU A 67 13.46 3.50 6.39
C GLU A 67 14.30 4.54 5.71
N CYS A 68 15.17 5.16 6.44
CA CYS A 68 15.95 6.23 5.85
C CYS A 68 17.28 5.80 5.29
N TYR A 69 17.58 4.56 5.32
CA TYR A 69 18.90 4.10 4.92
C TYR A 69 18.94 3.43 3.58
N TYR A 70 18.01 3.69 2.79
CA TYR A 70 18.02 3.21 1.42
C TYR A 70 18.90 4.08 0.58
#